data_774ba57fae7a046109d8c5a599395ad2
#
_entry.id   774ba57fae7a046109d8c5a599395ad2
#
_cell.length_a   1.000
_cell.length_b   1.000
_cell.length_c   1.000
_cell.angle_alpha   90.00
_cell.angle_beta   90.00
_cell.angle_gamma   90.00
#
_symmetry.space_group_name_H-M   'P 1'
#
loop_
_entity.id
_entity.type
_entity.pdbx_description
1 polymer ?
#
loop_
_entity_poly.entity_id
_entity_poly.type
_entity_poly.pdbx_seq_one_letter_code
_entity_poly.pdbx_strand_id
1 'polypeptide(L)'
;MTSKNTLIIGTRGSALALAQADMVRAALSLRYPELDVRCEIIHTIGDRRTDVPLADVARVSGMVDKGIFIKELETALRDGRIDVAVHSLKDVPSELAAGFTLAAVLPRAAVEDVLITKEPDWNGSGTLATGSVRRRLMARTYWGSGLRFENLRGNVPTRLGKLVEHPGWDAVILARAGLERLGLYAPETLVEGRKLYMRPLPVEVFIPA
;
A
#
# COMPACT_ATOMS: atom_id res chain seq x y z
N MET A 1 34.63 -2.03 -19.71
CA MET A 1 33.56 -2.09 -18.71
C MET A 1 32.57 -3.15 -19.18
N THR A 2 32.58 -4.33 -18.56
CA THR A 2 31.56 -5.38 -18.84
C THR A 2 30.21 -4.82 -18.41
N SER A 3 29.30 -4.58 -19.34
CA SER A 3 27.95 -4.19 -19.01
C SER A 3 27.31 -5.26 -18.14
N LYS A 4 26.88 -4.91 -16.93
CA LYS A 4 26.13 -5.82 -16.06
C LYS A 4 24.83 -6.17 -16.80
N ASN A 5 24.72 -7.39 -17.31
CA ASN A 5 23.57 -7.82 -18.10
C ASN A 5 22.37 -8.22 -17.22
N THR A 6 22.51 -8.10 -15.89
CA THR A 6 21.50 -8.44 -14.90
C THR A 6 21.21 -7.22 -14.03
N LEU A 7 19.93 -6.93 -13.81
CA LEU A 7 19.44 -5.92 -12.88
C LEU A 7 18.60 -6.61 -11.80
N ILE A 8 18.91 -6.36 -10.53
CA ILE A 8 18.22 -6.94 -9.39
C ILE A 8 17.30 -5.91 -8.76
N ILE A 9 15.99 -6.16 -8.82
CA ILE A 9 14.96 -5.37 -8.16
C ILE A 9 14.76 -5.89 -6.74
N GLY A 10 14.95 -5.04 -5.73
CA GLY A 10 14.53 -5.32 -4.36
C GLY A 10 13.08 -4.93 -4.14
N THR A 11 12.30 -5.80 -3.53
CA THR A 11 10.89 -5.56 -3.20
C THR A 11 10.49 -6.23 -1.90
N ARG A 12 9.41 -5.74 -1.26
CA ARG A 12 8.78 -6.41 -0.13
C ARG A 12 7.99 -7.64 -0.59
N GLY A 13 7.73 -8.58 0.35
CA GLY A 13 7.03 -9.82 0.04
C GLY A 13 5.49 -9.72 -0.01
N SER A 14 4.88 -8.54 0.18
CA SER A 14 3.42 -8.42 0.07
C SER A 14 2.96 -8.55 -1.39
N ALA A 15 1.75 -9.10 -1.60
CA ALA A 15 1.18 -9.27 -2.95
C ALA A 15 1.19 -7.94 -3.75
N LEU A 16 0.89 -6.81 -3.11
CA LEU A 16 0.91 -5.50 -3.77
C LEU A 16 2.34 -5.08 -4.14
N ALA A 17 3.33 -5.33 -3.27
CA ALA A 17 4.72 -4.99 -3.57
C ALA A 17 5.27 -5.84 -4.73
N LEU A 18 4.93 -7.12 -4.76
CA LEU A 18 5.29 -8.02 -5.85
C LEU A 18 4.64 -7.58 -7.17
N ALA A 19 3.36 -7.26 -7.17
CA ALA A 19 2.67 -6.74 -8.36
C ALA A 19 3.33 -5.44 -8.87
N GLN A 20 3.78 -4.55 -7.97
CA GLN A 20 4.50 -3.34 -8.36
C GLN A 20 5.89 -3.62 -8.93
N ALA A 21 6.62 -4.57 -8.35
CA ALA A 21 7.92 -5.02 -8.89
C ALA A 21 7.77 -5.66 -10.28
N ASP A 22 6.73 -6.46 -10.50
CA ASP A 22 6.41 -7.05 -11.79
C ASP A 22 6.08 -5.99 -12.85
N MET A 23 5.37 -4.92 -12.49
CA MET A 23 5.12 -3.78 -13.39
C MET A 23 6.42 -3.09 -13.82
N VAL A 24 7.36 -2.89 -12.88
CA VAL A 24 8.68 -2.31 -13.18
C VAL A 24 9.48 -3.26 -14.06
N ARG A 25 9.51 -4.56 -13.74
CA ARG A 25 10.17 -5.60 -14.55
C ARG A 25 9.64 -5.61 -15.97
N ALA A 26 8.32 -5.61 -16.15
CA ALA A 26 7.70 -5.58 -17.48
C ALA A 26 8.09 -4.34 -18.29
N ALA A 27 8.10 -3.16 -17.66
CA ALA A 27 8.49 -1.92 -18.30
C ALA A 27 9.97 -1.93 -18.72
N LEU A 28 10.86 -2.48 -17.89
CA LEU A 28 12.28 -2.62 -18.20
C LEU A 28 12.50 -3.64 -19.33
N SER A 29 11.86 -4.80 -19.28
CA SER A 29 11.98 -5.84 -20.31
C SER A 29 11.47 -5.37 -21.69
N LEU A 30 10.42 -4.53 -21.70
CA LEU A 30 9.92 -3.93 -22.94
C LEU A 30 10.95 -2.96 -23.56
N ARG A 31 11.66 -2.21 -22.74
CA ARG A 31 12.61 -1.18 -23.20
C ARG A 31 14.00 -1.73 -23.44
N TYR A 32 14.39 -2.76 -22.70
CA TYR A 32 15.70 -3.40 -22.69
C TYR A 32 15.57 -4.93 -22.73
N PRO A 33 15.23 -5.53 -23.90
CA PRO A 33 14.97 -6.97 -24.01
C PRO A 33 16.17 -7.86 -23.61
N GLU A 34 17.39 -7.34 -23.75
CA GLU A 34 18.63 -8.04 -23.42
C GLU A 34 18.96 -8.02 -21.91
N LEU A 35 18.21 -7.24 -21.11
CA LEU A 35 18.46 -7.09 -19.69
C LEU A 35 17.78 -8.23 -18.91
N ASP A 36 18.55 -9.04 -18.21
CA ASP A 36 18.02 -10.02 -17.27
C ASP A 36 17.57 -9.33 -15.98
N VAL A 37 16.26 -9.13 -15.82
CA VAL A 37 15.68 -8.46 -14.65
C VAL A 37 15.18 -9.48 -13.64
N ARG A 38 15.84 -9.53 -12.48
CA ARG A 38 15.51 -10.42 -11.36
C ARG A 38 14.89 -9.66 -10.21
N CYS A 39 14.10 -10.36 -9.37
CA CYS A 39 13.52 -9.79 -8.15
C CYS A 39 14.08 -10.49 -6.91
N GLU A 40 14.47 -9.72 -5.90
CA GLU A 40 14.85 -10.20 -4.58
C GLU A 40 13.83 -9.71 -3.55
N ILE A 41 13.23 -10.65 -2.79
CA ILE A 41 12.28 -10.33 -1.73
C ILE A 41 13.04 -10.00 -0.46
N ILE A 42 12.82 -8.81 0.09
CA ILE A 42 13.43 -8.32 1.32
C ILE A 42 12.35 -8.14 2.38
N HIS A 43 12.48 -8.87 3.47
CA HIS A 43 11.56 -8.80 4.60
C HIS A 43 11.90 -7.61 5.51
N THR A 44 10.94 -6.70 5.69
CA THR A 44 11.11 -5.52 6.54
C THR A 44 10.54 -5.74 7.94
N ILE A 45 10.97 -4.91 8.90
CA ILE A 45 10.42 -4.90 10.26
C ILE A 45 8.91 -4.61 10.21
N GLY A 46 8.48 -3.70 9.34
CA GLY A 46 7.07 -3.37 9.17
C GLY A 46 6.20 -4.53 8.67
N ASP A 47 6.78 -5.49 7.93
CA ASP A 47 6.08 -6.69 7.48
C ASP A 47 5.93 -7.73 8.61
N ARG A 48 6.89 -7.76 9.55
CA ARG A 48 6.91 -8.72 10.67
C ARG A 48 6.01 -8.31 11.85
N ARG A 49 5.81 -7.01 12.05
CA ARG A 49 5.06 -6.45 13.20
C ARG A 49 3.71 -5.88 12.75
N THR A 50 2.75 -6.78 12.50
CA THR A 50 1.36 -6.41 12.13
C THR A 50 0.40 -6.34 13.31
N ASP A 51 0.87 -6.72 14.50
CA ASP A 51 0.15 -6.87 15.76
C ASP A 51 -0.02 -5.55 16.53
N VAL A 52 0.87 -4.57 16.32
CA VAL A 52 0.87 -3.29 17.05
C VAL A 52 0.72 -2.08 16.09
N PRO A 53 0.23 -0.91 16.55
CA PRO A 53 0.14 0.30 15.74
C PRO A 53 1.49 0.71 15.15
N LEU A 54 1.51 1.28 13.93
CA LEU A 54 2.75 1.72 13.25
C LEU A 54 3.54 2.74 14.09
N ALA A 55 2.84 3.68 14.72
CA ALA A 55 3.46 4.67 15.61
C ALA A 55 4.21 4.02 16.79
N ASP A 56 3.69 2.91 17.33
CA ASP A 56 4.33 2.20 18.43
C ASP A 56 5.54 1.38 17.94
N VAL A 57 5.46 0.79 16.74
CA VAL A 57 6.61 0.13 16.11
C VAL A 57 7.72 1.14 15.83
N ALA A 58 7.36 2.32 15.29
CA ALA A 58 8.29 3.41 15.04
C ALA A 58 8.99 3.88 16.32
N ARG A 59 8.21 4.09 17.38
CA ARG A 59 8.74 4.54 18.69
C ARG A 59 9.69 3.53 19.34
N VAL A 60 9.35 2.25 19.29
CA VAL A 60 10.20 1.17 19.84
C VAL A 60 11.44 0.95 19.02
N SER A 61 11.39 1.10 17.69
CA SER A 61 12.53 0.93 16.79
C SER A 61 13.40 2.19 16.65
N GLY A 62 12.99 3.33 17.24
CA GLY A 62 13.68 4.62 17.09
C GLY A 62 13.63 5.19 15.67
N MET A 63 12.69 4.72 14.85
CA MET A 63 12.53 5.13 13.45
C MET A 63 11.32 6.04 13.27
N VAL A 64 11.38 6.94 12.30
CA VAL A 64 10.21 7.67 11.83
C VAL A 64 9.28 6.68 11.09
N ASP A 65 7.97 6.83 11.22
CA ASP A 65 6.92 5.91 10.72
C ASP A 65 7.16 5.32 9.32
N LYS A 66 7.70 6.11 8.39
CA LYS A 66 7.98 5.66 7.01
C LYS A 66 9.25 4.80 6.86
N GLY A 67 10.22 4.93 7.75
CA GLY A 67 11.49 4.17 7.70
C GLY A 67 11.35 2.67 7.96
N ILE A 68 10.24 2.23 8.57
CA ILE A 68 9.98 0.84 8.95
C ILE A 68 9.88 -0.11 7.75
N PHE A 69 9.53 0.41 6.56
CA PHE A 69 9.37 -0.37 5.33
C PHE A 69 10.50 -0.18 4.32
N ILE A 70 11.49 0.66 4.62
CA ILE A 70 12.49 1.13 3.66
C ILE A 70 13.90 0.72 4.05
N LYS A 71 14.22 0.73 5.35
CA LYS A 71 15.57 0.58 5.87
C LYS A 71 16.30 -0.68 5.36
N GLU A 72 15.64 -1.81 5.34
CA GLU A 72 16.25 -3.06 4.89
C GLU A 72 16.51 -3.06 3.38
N LEU A 73 15.64 -2.40 2.59
CA LEU A 73 15.89 -2.21 1.15
C LEU A 73 17.03 -1.22 0.90
N GLU A 74 17.11 -0.13 1.66
CA GLU A 74 18.25 0.80 1.61
C GLU A 74 19.57 0.13 1.97
N THR A 75 19.57 -0.76 2.99
CA THR A 75 20.74 -1.56 3.34
C THR A 75 21.14 -2.47 2.20
N ALA A 76 20.17 -3.18 1.57
CA ALA A 76 20.45 -4.05 0.44
C ALA A 76 20.99 -3.30 -0.78
N LEU A 77 20.53 -2.05 -1.02
CA LEU A 77 21.10 -1.16 -2.06
C LEU A 77 22.55 -0.78 -1.74
N ARG A 78 22.85 -0.37 -0.51
CA ARG A 78 24.23 -0.01 -0.08
C ARG A 78 25.19 -1.18 -0.18
N ASP A 79 24.71 -2.38 0.17
CA ASP A 79 25.51 -3.61 0.13
C ASP A 79 25.68 -4.16 -1.31
N GLY A 80 25.04 -3.54 -2.30
CA GLY A 80 25.07 -3.98 -3.71
C GLY A 80 24.35 -5.30 -3.96
N ARG A 81 23.49 -5.75 -3.06
CA ARG A 81 22.66 -6.95 -3.21
C ARG A 81 21.55 -6.73 -4.23
N ILE A 82 21.02 -5.52 -4.28
CA ILE A 82 20.02 -5.08 -5.26
C ILE A 82 20.50 -3.80 -5.95
N ASP A 83 20.04 -3.58 -7.18
CA ASP A 83 20.40 -2.41 -7.97
C ASP A 83 19.36 -1.29 -7.86
N VAL A 84 18.10 -1.65 -7.69
CA VAL A 84 16.96 -0.74 -7.50
C VAL A 84 16.00 -1.29 -6.47
N ALA A 85 15.33 -0.41 -5.70
CA ALA A 85 14.26 -0.77 -4.79
C ALA A 85 12.93 -0.25 -5.33
N VAL A 86 11.89 -1.08 -5.32
CA VAL A 86 10.54 -0.70 -5.78
C VAL A 86 9.64 -0.46 -4.57
N HIS A 87 9.07 0.74 -4.52
CA HIS A 87 8.17 1.20 -3.46
C HIS A 87 6.90 1.83 -4.01
N SER A 88 5.82 1.78 -3.24
CA SER A 88 4.72 2.74 -3.41
C SER A 88 5.24 4.12 -3.01
N LEU A 89 5.17 5.12 -3.89
CA LEU A 89 5.78 6.44 -3.63
C LEU A 89 5.27 7.11 -2.35
N LYS A 90 4.01 6.89 -1.97
CA LYS A 90 3.44 7.40 -0.71
C LYS A 90 4.15 6.89 0.55
N ASP A 91 4.84 5.75 0.46
CA ASP A 91 5.57 5.13 1.57
C ASP A 91 7.04 5.59 1.63
N VAL A 92 7.52 6.27 0.57
CA VAL A 92 8.85 6.87 0.50
C VAL A 92 8.87 8.18 1.29
N PRO A 93 9.89 8.45 2.13
CA PRO A 93 10.04 9.73 2.82
C PRO A 93 10.16 10.90 1.84
N SER A 94 9.76 12.09 2.28
CA SER A 94 9.91 13.32 1.47
C SER A 94 11.39 13.67 1.25
N GLU A 95 12.24 13.36 2.23
CA GLU A 95 13.69 13.48 2.13
C GLU A 95 14.30 12.08 2.13
N LEU A 96 15.02 11.78 1.05
CA LEU A 96 15.74 10.51 0.92
C LEU A 96 17.02 10.57 1.74
N ALA A 97 17.43 9.42 2.27
CA ALA A 97 18.72 9.31 2.93
C ALA A 97 19.86 9.57 1.93
N ALA A 98 20.98 10.10 2.44
CA ALA A 98 22.15 10.40 1.61
C ALA A 98 22.61 9.18 0.82
N GLY A 99 22.91 9.38 -0.46
CA GLY A 99 23.34 8.35 -1.39
C GLY A 99 22.21 7.65 -2.16
N PHE A 100 20.96 8.00 -1.90
CA PHE A 100 19.82 7.49 -2.66
C PHE A 100 19.13 8.56 -3.50
N THR A 101 18.52 8.13 -4.59
CA THR A 101 17.75 9.00 -5.49
C THR A 101 16.49 8.29 -5.97
N LEU A 102 15.45 9.06 -6.28
CA LEU A 102 14.29 8.56 -7.00
C LEU A 102 14.65 8.49 -8.49
N ALA A 103 15.00 7.29 -8.95
CA ALA A 103 15.52 7.07 -10.29
C ALA A 103 14.43 7.16 -11.38
N ALA A 104 13.23 6.65 -11.09
CA ALA A 104 12.11 6.64 -12.03
C ALA A 104 10.77 6.46 -11.32
N VAL A 105 9.70 6.81 -12.03
CA VAL A 105 8.31 6.49 -11.64
C VAL A 105 7.58 5.92 -12.85
N LEU A 106 6.69 4.94 -12.60
CA LEU A 106 5.77 4.46 -13.63
C LEU A 106 4.62 5.47 -13.84
N PRO A 107 3.87 5.36 -14.94
CA PRO A 107 2.65 6.14 -15.13
C PRO A 107 1.75 6.05 -13.91
N ARG A 108 1.15 7.20 -13.53
CA ARG A 108 0.32 7.28 -12.33
C ARG A 108 -0.94 6.44 -12.51
N ALA A 109 -1.21 5.57 -11.54
CA ALA A 109 -2.47 4.83 -11.46
C ALA A 109 -3.60 5.71 -10.92
N ALA A 110 -4.82 5.18 -10.89
CA ALA A 110 -5.99 5.83 -10.30
C ALA A 110 -5.68 6.36 -8.89
N VAL A 111 -6.07 7.61 -8.61
CA VAL A 111 -5.66 8.32 -7.39
C VAL A 111 -6.68 8.24 -6.27
N GLU A 112 -7.92 7.87 -6.60
CA GLU A 112 -9.04 7.89 -5.67
C GLU A 112 -8.85 6.92 -4.51
N ASP A 113 -9.36 7.29 -3.38
CA ASP A 113 -9.71 6.34 -2.32
C ASP A 113 -11.05 5.67 -2.65
N VAL A 114 -11.19 4.41 -2.29
CA VAL A 114 -12.42 3.61 -2.50
C VAL A 114 -13.01 3.28 -1.13
N LEU A 115 -14.27 3.63 -0.95
CA LEU A 115 -15.08 3.15 0.15
C LEU A 115 -15.53 1.72 -0.15
N ILE A 116 -15.37 0.83 0.81
CA ILE A 116 -15.77 -0.58 0.72
C ILE A 116 -16.67 -0.88 1.90
N THR A 117 -17.87 -1.38 1.63
CA THR A 117 -18.93 -1.56 2.63
C THR A 117 -19.53 -2.96 2.56
N LYS A 118 -20.14 -3.39 3.64
CA LYS A 118 -20.93 -4.63 3.71
C LYS A 118 -22.32 -4.47 3.10
N GLU A 119 -22.84 -3.25 3.13
CA GLU A 119 -24.18 -2.92 2.60
C GLU A 119 -24.03 -1.89 1.46
N PRO A 120 -24.85 -2.02 0.38
CA PRO A 120 -24.73 -1.15 -0.79
C PRO A 120 -25.04 0.31 -0.46
N ASP A 121 -26.02 0.55 0.40
CA ASP A 121 -26.55 1.88 0.72
C ASP A 121 -25.99 2.45 2.02
N TRP A 122 -24.78 2.04 2.42
CA TRP A 122 -24.15 2.57 3.62
C TRP A 122 -24.01 4.10 3.55
N ASN A 123 -24.59 4.78 4.53
CA ASN A 123 -24.81 6.23 4.56
C ASN A 123 -23.77 7.01 5.39
N GLY A 124 -22.74 6.36 5.89
CA GLY A 124 -21.72 7.02 6.72
C GLY A 124 -21.97 6.89 8.22
N SER A 125 -22.94 6.10 8.66
CA SER A 125 -23.17 5.78 10.08
C SER A 125 -22.50 4.45 10.47
N GLY A 126 -22.21 4.28 11.76
CA GLY A 126 -21.59 3.07 12.28
C GLY A 126 -20.07 3.16 12.39
N THR A 127 -19.33 2.10 12.00
CA THR A 127 -17.89 2.00 12.24
C THR A 127 -17.09 1.88 10.95
N LEU A 128 -16.21 2.85 10.72
CA LEU A 128 -15.21 2.84 9.64
C LEU A 128 -13.85 2.41 10.21
N ALA A 129 -13.32 1.28 9.70
CA ALA A 129 -12.00 0.83 10.09
C ALA A 129 -10.91 1.40 9.17
N THR A 130 -9.96 2.14 9.76
CA THR A 130 -8.83 2.75 9.04
C THR A 130 -7.65 3.04 9.97
N GLY A 131 -6.44 2.73 9.54
CA GLY A 131 -5.20 3.15 10.20
C GLY A 131 -4.66 4.51 9.69
N SER A 132 -5.34 5.14 8.72
CA SER A 132 -4.89 6.40 8.12
C SER A 132 -5.53 7.60 8.82
N VAL A 133 -4.70 8.45 9.44
CA VAL A 133 -5.14 9.71 10.05
C VAL A 133 -5.81 10.61 9.02
N ARG A 134 -5.24 10.71 7.81
CA ARG A 134 -5.79 11.47 6.69
C ARG A 134 -7.24 11.03 6.38
N ARG A 135 -7.44 9.74 6.14
CA ARG A 135 -8.78 9.18 5.83
C ARG A 135 -9.77 9.37 6.98
N ARG A 136 -9.30 9.22 8.22
CA ARG A 136 -10.13 9.44 9.41
C ARG A 136 -10.66 10.87 9.47
N LEU A 137 -9.79 11.86 9.28
CA LEU A 137 -10.17 13.28 9.31
C LEU A 137 -11.15 13.61 8.17
N MET A 138 -10.83 13.20 6.94
CA MET A 138 -11.68 13.44 5.78
C MET A 138 -13.05 12.76 5.92
N ALA A 139 -13.09 11.52 6.38
CA ALA A 139 -14.32 10.77 6.62
C ALA A 139 -15.18 11.45 7.71
N ARG A 140 -14.57 11.96 8.78
CA ARG A 140 -15.29 12.72 9.81
C ARG A 140 -15.88 14.01 9.30
N THR A 141 -15.16 14.73 8.45
CA THR A 141 -15.66 15.95 7.80
C THR A 141 -16.82 15.65 6.84
N TYR A 142 -16.71 14.54 6.10
CA TYR A 142 -17.68 14.22 5.05
C TYR A 142 -18.97 13.59 5.59
N TRP A 143 -18.88 12.67 6.56
CA TRP A 143 -20.05 11.97 7.13
C TRP A 143 -20.48 12.46 8.51
N GLY A 144 -19.71 13.34 9.14
CA GLY A 144 -20.06 13.93 10.42
C GLY A 144 -19.63 13.14 11.66
N SER A 145 -20.11 13.56 12.83
CA SER A 145 -19.68 13.07 14.13
C SER A 145 -20.26 11.70 14.53
N GLY A 146 -21.28 11.22 13.82
CA GLY A 146 -21.90 9.91 14.11
C GLY A 146 -21.03 8.71 13.72
N LEU A 147 -19.96 8.93 12.97
CA LEU A 147 -19.05 7.89 12.50
C LEU A 147 -18.02 7.52 13.58
N ARG A 148 -17.99 6.26 13.97
CA ARG A 148 -16.95 5.68 14.83
C ARG A 148 -15.76 5.20 14.01
N PHE A 149 -14.58 5.20 14.62
CA PHE A 149 -13.34 4.79 13.95
C PHE A 149 -12.64 3.69 14.72
N GLU A 150 -12.30 2.64 13.99
CA GLU A 150 -11.47 1.53 14.46
C GLU A 150 -10.13 1.48 13.71
N ASN A 151 -9.11 0.91 14.34
CA ASN A 151 -7.80 0.82 13.73
C ASN A 151 -7.72 -0.41 12.82
N LEU A 152 -7.25 -0.23 11.58
CA LEU A 152 -7.12 -1.30 10.59
C LEU A 152 -5.70 -1.39 10.07
N ARG A 153 -5.10 -2.58 10.20
CA ARG A 153 -3.77 -2.91 9.67
C ARG A 153 -3.79 -4.21 8.86
N GLY A 154 -2.72 -4.40 8.11
CA GLY A 154 -2.52 -5.53 7.21
C GLY A 154 -2.38 -5.08 5.76
N ASN A 155 -2.11 -6.04 4.87
CA ASN A 155 -2.13 -5.82 3.42
C ASN A 155 -3.58 -5.69 2.91
N VAL A 156 -3.76 -5.39 1.62
CA VAL A 156 -5.10 -5.17 1.04
C VAL A 156 -6.03 -6.38 1.23
N PRO A 157 -5.66 -7.62 0.86
CA PRO A 157 -6.51 -8.77 1.11
C PRO A 157 -6.86 -8.98 2.59
N THR A 158 -5.87 -8.87 3.49
CA THR A 158 -6.10 -8.99 4.94
C THR A 158 -7.10 -7.96 5.46
N ARG A 159 -7.08 -6.72 4.94
CA ARG A 159 -8.03 -5.68 5.36
C ARG A 159 -9.45 -5.97 4.88
N LEU A 160 -9.60 -6.55 3.70
CA LEU A 160 -10.90 -6.98 3.19
C LEU A 160 -11.46 -8.15 4.01
N GLY A 161 -10.64 -9.17 4.29
CA GLY A 161 -11.02 -10.29 5.16
C GLY A 161 -11.45 -9.80 6.55
N LYS A 162 -10.65 -8.92 7.19
CA LYS A 162 -11.02 -8.32 8.49
C LYS A 162 -12.34 -7.56 8.46
N LEU A 163 -12.67 -6.86 7.37
CA LEU A 163 -13.99 -6.23 7.22
C LEU A 163 -15.09 -7.28 7.24
N VAL A 164 -14.92 -8.40 6.54
CA VAL A 164 -15.89 -9.49 6.50
C VAL A 164 -16.06 -10.14 7.87
N GLU A 165 -14.94 -10.49 8.52
CA GLU A 165 -14.92 -11.21 9.78
C GLU A 165 -15.42 -10.38 10.97
N HIS A 166 -15.16 -9.07 11.00
CA HIS A 166 -15.46 -8.24 12.17
C HIS A 166 -16.92 -7.76 12.16
N PRO A 167 -17.79 -8.26 13.06
CA PRO A 167 -19.23 -7.96 13.00
C PRO A 167 -19.57 -6.49 13.26
N GLY A 168 -18.73 -5.78 14.00
CA GLY A 168 -18.94 -4.38 14.37
C GLY A 168 -18.37 -3.36 13.36
N TRP A 169 -17.75 -3.83 12.27
CA TRP A 169 -17.24 -2.92 11.22
C TRP A 169 -18.20 -2.87 10.03
N ASP A 170 -18.50 -1.68 9.59
CA ASP A 170 -19.42 -1.44 8.47
C ASP A 170 -18.67 -1.12 7.18
N ALA A 171 -17.51 -0.44 7.30
CA ALA A 171 -16.77 0.07 6.15
C ALA A 171 -15.25 0.11 6.36
N VAL A 172 -14.52 0.09 5.24
CA VAL A 172 -13.09 0.43 5.16
C VAL A 172 -12.84 1.35 3.99
N ILE A 173 -11.73 2.09 4.00
CA ILE A 173 -11.28 2.90 2.85
C ILE A 173 -9.89 2.42 2.42
N LEU A 174 -9.77 2.06 1.14
CA LEU A 174 -8.52 1.62 0.52
C LEU A 174 -8.20 2.47 -0.72
N ALA A 175 -6.93 2.50 -1.14
CA ALA A 175 -6.52 3.16 -2.37
C ALA A 175 -6.95 2.32 -3.59
N ARG A 176 -7.61 2.92 -4.57
CA ARG A 176 -8.05 2.28 -5.81
C ARG A 176 -6.90 1.61 -6.54
N ALA A 177 -5.77 2.30 -6.71
CA ALA A 177 -4.58 1.73 -7.32
C ALA A 177 -4.11 0.41 -6.69
N GLY A 178 -4.25 0.24 -5.37
CA GLY A 178 -3.90 -1.01 -4.69
C GLY A 178 -4.87 -2.14 -5.01
N LEU A 179 -6.16 -1.83 -5.09
CA LEU A 179 -7.20 -2.79 -5.46
C LEU A 179 -7.07 -3.23 -6.92
N GLU A 180 -6.86 -2.28 -7.85
CA GLU A 180 -6.70 -2.56 -9.29
C GLU A 180 -5.47 -3.42 -9.56
N ARG A 181 -4.31 -3.10 -8.95
CA ARG A 181 -3.07 -3.88 -9.11
C ARG A 181 -3.19 -5.32 -8.64
N LEU A 182 -4.10 -5.58 -7.72
CA LEU A 182 -4.39 -6.93 -7.21
C LEU A 182 -5.58 -7.60 -7.90
N GLY A 183 -6.21 -6.96 -8.89
CA GLY A 183 -7.41 -7.47 -9.55
C GLY A 183 -8.64 -7.57 -8.63
N LEU A 184 -8.67 -6.77 -7.55
CA LEU A 184 -9.72 -6.80 -6.53
C LEU A 184 -10.74 -5.67 -6.66
N TYR A 185 -10.54 -4.74 -7.60
CA TYR A 185 -11.45 -3.60 -7.78
C TYR A 185 -12.62 -3.98 -8.69
N ALA A 186 -13.81 -3.98 -8.13
CA ALA A 186 -15.08 -4.11 -8.86
C ALA A 186 -16.18 -3.41 -8.04
N PRO A 187 -17.28 -2.92 -8.67
CA PRO A 187 -18.41 -2.34 -7.93
C PRO A 187 -18.97 -3.27 -6.85
N GLU A 188 -18.96 -4.57 -7.13
CA GLU A 188 -19.28 -5.64 -6.20
C GLU A 188 -18.20 -6.72 -6.28
N THR A 189 -17.79 -7.25 -5.13
CA THR A 189 -16.79 -8.34 -5.06
C THR A 189 -17.16 -9.32 -3.96
N LEU A 190 -16.75 -10.58 -4.14
CA LEU A 190 -16.89 -11.61 -3.10
C LEU A 190 -15.56 -11.76 -2.36
N VAL A 191 -15.60 -11.61 -1.04
CA VAL A 191 -14.48 -11.84 -0.14
C VAL A 191 -14.93 -12.84 0.92
N GLU A 192 -14.31 -13.99 0.98
CA GLU A 192 -14.62 -15.06 1.95
C GLU A 192 -16.13 -15.40 1.99
N GLY A 193 -16.74 -15.46 0.81
CA GLY A 193 -18.16 -15.79 0.66
C GLY A 193 -19.14 -14.65 0.96
N ARG A 194 -18.67 -13.48 1.40
CA ARG A 194 -19.50 -12.29 1.62
C ARG A 194 -19.34 -11.28 0.50
N LYS A 195 -20.45 -10.74 0.01
CA LYS A 195 -20.48 -9.65 -0.96
C LYS A 195 -20.07 -8.35 -0.27
N LEU A 196 -19.13 -7.63 -0.90
CA LEU A 196 -18.72 -6.27 -0.53
C LEU A 196 -18.99 -5.33 -1.69
N TYR A 197 -19.33 -4.08 -1.39
CA TYR A 197 -19.64 -3.03 -2.34
C TYR A 197 -18.54 -1.98 -2.35
N MET A 198 -18.08 -1.59 -3.53
CA MET A 198 -16.98 -0.64 -3.70
C MET A 198 -17.44 0.57 -4.50
N ARG A 199 -17.19 1.77 -3.96
CA ARG A 199 -17.43 3.03 -4.67
C ARG A 199 -16.25 3.98 -4.50
N PRO A 200 -15.79 4.64 -5.58
CA PRO A 200 -14.79 5.68 -5.50
C PRO A 200 -15.29 6.84 -4.65
N LEU A 201 -14.40 7.44 -3.87
CA LEU A 201 -14.69 8.65 -3.12
C LEU A 201 -14.25 9.89 -3.93
N PRO A 202 -14.99 11.00 -3.85
CA PRO A 202 -14.67 12.22 -4.58
C PRO A 202 -13.30 12.76 -4.15
N VAL A 203 -12.42 13.02 -5.11
CA VAL A 203 -11.04 13.46 -4.85
C VAL A 203 -10.96 14.87 -4.28
N GLU A 204 -12.00 15.68 -4.50
CA GLU A 204 -12.14 17.03 -3.97
C GLU A 204 -12.31 17.03 -2.45
N VAL A 205 -12.83 15.94 -1.89
CA VAL A 205 -13.06 15.75 -0.46
C VAL A 205 -12.03 14.79 0.14
N PHE A 206 -11.80 13.67 -0.55
CA PHE A 206 -10.80 12.66 -0.15
C PHE A 206 -9.52 12.87 -0.95
N ILE A 207 -8.80 13.95 -0.60
CA ILE A 207 -7.55 14.31 -1.27
C ILE A 207 -6.57 13.12 -1.19
N PRO A 208 -6.05 12.66 -2.34
CA PRO A 208 -5.14 11.52 -2.41
C PRO A 208 -3.83 11.75 -1.62
N ALA A 209 -3.17 10.65 -1.26
CA ALA A 209 -1.85 10.70 -0.61
C ALA A 209 -0.74 10.93 -1.66
#